data_cca5b0a75e87f8d200f86418c93b6d9c
#
_entry.id   cca5b0a75e87f8d200f86418c93b6d9c
#
_cell.length_a   1.000
_cell.length_b   1.000
_cell.length_c   1.000
_cell.angle_alpha   90.00
_cell.angle_beta   90.00
_cell.angle_gamma   90.00
#
_symmetry.space_group_name_H-M   'P 1'
#
loop_
_entity.id
_entity.type
_entity.pdbx_description
1 polymer ?
#
loop_
_entity_poly.entity_id
_entity_poly.type
_entity_poly.pdbx_seq_one_letter_code
_entity_poly.pdbx_strand_id
1 'polypeptide(L)'
;RYEFFADLVAQTKPDIALISLDADQSKGLALIAQVSQLIPTCQILVLSKSTEGSLILQAMRNGAREFLNAPLRLDDFMAALDRLQLTGGGRKGGKTGGSKVVTVVGASGGVGCTSLAINLACIEARNKDNSVGVIDLDMGLGDADVWLDIIPDYTIQDVADNITRLDYSLLKRSLTQHSSGAFLLPRPIQMDDH
;
A
#
# COMPACT_ATOMS: atom_id res chain seq x y z
N ARG A 1 6.26 -9.08 -13.22
CA ARG A 1 5.92 -8.28 -12.02
C ARG A 1 4.41 -8.33 -11.69
N TYR A 2 3.52 -8.36 -12.68
CA TYR A 2 2.06 -8.43 -12.42
C TYR A 2 1.60 -9.79 -11.85
N GLU A 3 2.24 -10.88 -12.24
CA GLU A 3 1.93 -12.23 -11.74
C GLU A 3 2.19 -12.34 -10.23
N PHE A 4 3.30 -11.79 -9.75
CA PHE A 4 3.62 -11.73 -8.32
C PHE A 4 2.65 -10.88 -7.50
N PHE A 5 2.02 -9.87 -8.14
CA PHE A 5 1.09 -9.01 -7.43
C PHE A 5 -0.22 -9.72 -7.07
N ALA A 6 -0.75 -10.53 -7.96
CA ALA A 6 -1.96 -11.30 -7.69
C ALA A 6 -1.75 -12.26 -6.51
N ASP A 7 -0.58 -12.93 -6.47
CA ASP A 7 -0.22 -13.82 -5.38
C ASP A 7 -0.04 -13.07 -4.06
N LEU A 8 0.63 -11.90 -4.09
CA LEU A 8 0.80 -11.06 -2.92
C LEU A 8 -0.55 -10.60 -2.35
N VAL A 9 -1.44 -10.10 -3.22
CA VAL A 9 -2.78 -9.65 -2.83
C VAL A 9 -3.61 -10.81 -2.27
N ALA A 10 -3.51 -12.00 -2.86
CA ALA A 10 -4.20 -13.21 -2.37
C ALA A 10 -3.70 -13.62 -0.97
N GLN A 11 -2.41 -13.44 -0.69
CA GLN A 11 -1.81 -13.76 0.61
C GLN A 11 -2.11 -12.71 1.68
N THR A 12 -1.96 -11.42 1.34
CA THR A 12 -2.07 -10.32 2.30
C THR A 12 -3.51 -9.90 2.57
N LYS A 13 -4.43 -10.17 1.61
CA LYS A 13 -5.85 -9.77 1.66
C LYS A 13 -6.04 -8.33 2.11
N PRO A 14 -5.45 -7.34 1.40
CA PRO A 14 -5.51 -5.94 1.81
C PRO A 14 -6.94 -5.41 1.78
N ASP A 15 -7.26 -4.49 2.69
CA ASP A 15 -8.54 -3.79 2.70
C ASP A 15 -8.64 -2.77 1.55
N ILE A 16 -7.50 -2.16 1.19
CA ILE A 16 -7.42 -1.14 0.15
C ILE A 16 -6.23 -1.43 -0.76
N ALA A 17 -6.42 -1.32 -2.07
CA ALA A 17 -5.36 -1.36 -3.09
C ALA A 17 -5.39 -0.07 -3.93
N LEU A 18 -4.24 0.56 -4.14
CA LEU A 18 -4.08 1.71 -5.02
C LEU A 18 -3.32 1.28 -6.28
N ILE A 19 -3.93 1.44 -7.44
CA ILE A 19 -3.40 1.00 -8.74
C ILE A 19 -3.24 2.21 -9.66
N SER A 20 -2.01 2.48 -10.13
CA SER A 20 -1.76 3.52 -11.13
C SER A 20 -1.92 2.97 -12.56
N LEU A 21 -2.61 3.73 -13.43
CA LEU A 21 -2.81 3.40 -14.85
C LEU A 21 -1.82 4.09 -15.79
N ASP A 22 -0.99 5.01 -15.28
CA ASP A 22 -0.22 5.92 -16.15
C ASP A 22 0.86 5.21 -16.98
N ALA A 23 1.35 4.07 -16.54
CA ALA A 23 2.43 3.38 -17.24
C ALA A 23 1.94 2.42 -18.33
N ASP A 24 0.86 1.69 -18.04
CA ASP A 24 0.25 0.75 -18.99
C ASP A 24 -1.23 0.58 -18.59
N GLN A 25 -2.09 1.32 -19.28
CA GLN A 25 -3.52 1.33 -19.01
C GLN A 25 -4.15 -0.07 -19.13
N SER A 26 -3.76 -0.83 -20.16
CA SER A 26 -4.33 -2.16 -20.41
C SER A 26 -3.99 -3.13 -19.28
N LYS A 27 -2.74 -3.16 -18.86
CA LYS A 27 -2.30 -4.01 -17.75
C LYS A 27 -2.89 -3.57 -16.41
N GLY A 28 -2.95 -2.25 -16.18
CA GLY A 28 -3.58 -1.71 -14.97
C GLY A 28 -5.07 -2.07 -14.88
N LEU A 29 -5.82 -1.96 -15.97
CA LEU A 29 -7.23 -2.37 -16.04
C LEU A 29 -7.41 -3.88 -15.82
N ALA A 30 -6.54 -4.69 -16.41
CA ALA A 30 -6.56 -6.15 -16.18
C ALA A 30 -6.27 -6.50 -14.71
N LEU A 31 -5.33 -5.78 -14.09
CA LEU A 31 -4.99 -5.96 -12.69
C LEU A 31 -6.16 -5.59 -11.76
N ILE A 32 -6.87 -4.50 -12.05
CA ILE A 32 -8.07 -4.12 -11.30
C ILE A 32 -9.10 -5.26 -11.34
N ALA A 33 -9.39 -5.79 -12.52
CA ALA A 33 -10.34 -6.89 -12.68
C ALA A 33 -9.90 -8.14 -11.92
N GLN A 34 -8.62 -8.48 -11.99
CA GLN A 34 -8.04 -9.62 -11.29
C GLN A 34 -8.14 -9.48 -9.77
N VAL A 35 -7.75 -8.33 -9.20
CA VAL A 35 -7.84 -8.07 -7.76
C VAL A 35 -9.29 -8.09 -7.29
N SER A 36 -10.19 -7.48 -8.05
CA SER A 36 -11.62 -7.45 -7.73
C SER A 36 -12.25 -8.87 -7.68
N GLN A 37 -11.78 -9.78 -8.53
CA GLN A 37 -12.22 -11.17 -8.53
C GLN A 37 -11.59 -11.99 -7.39
N LEU A 38 -10.30 -11.81 -7.13
CA LEU A 38 -9.59 -12.56 -6.11
C LEU A 38 -10.00 -12.16 -4.70
N ILE A 39 -10.21 -10.86 -4.46
CA ILE A 39 -10.58 -10.32 -3.15
C ILE A 39 -11.71 -9.30 -3.32
N PRO A 40 -12.97 -9.73 -3.38
CA PRO A 40 -14.12 -8.85 -3.56
C PRO A 40 -14.30 -7.80 -2.45
N THR A 41 -13.68 -8.03 -1.29
CA THR A 41 -13.72 -7.11 -0.15
C THR A 41 -12.68 -5.99 -0.24
N CYS A 42 -11.65 -6.14 -1.09
CA CYS A 42 -10.62 -5.13 -1.28
C CYS A 42 -11.20 -3.90 -2.01
N GLN A 43 -11.04 -2.74 -1.41
CA GLN A 43 -11.45 -1.47 -2.03
C GLN A 43 -10.34 -0.98 -2.97
N ILE A 44 -10.62 -0.93 -4.27
CA ILE A 44 -9.62 -0.57 -5.28
C ILE A 44 -9.76 0.91 -5.61
N LEU A 45 -8.69 1.69 -5.37
CA LEU A 45 -8.53 3.05 -5.82
C LEU A 45 -7.65 3.08 -7.06
N VAL A 46 -8.00 3.89 -8.03
CA VAL A 46 -7.24 4.06 -9.26
C VAL A 46 -6.64 5.46 -9.30
N LEU A 47 -5.39 5.56 -9.74
CA LEU A 47 -4.68 6.82 -9.95
C LEU A 47 -4.30 6.95 -11.42
N SER A 48 -4.61 8.09 -12.05
CA SER A 48 -4.17 8.38 -13.42
C SER A 48 -4.07 9.88 -13.71
N LYS A 49 -3.17 10.24 -14.63
CA LYS A 49 -3.10 11.58 -15.24
C LYS A 49 -4.19 11.80 -16.28
N SER A 50 -4.73 10.71 -16.84
CA SER A 50 -5.79 10.79 -17.83
C SER A 50 -7.13 11.09 -17.18
N THR A 51 -7.86 12.04 -17.75
CA THR A 51 -9.22 12.42 -17.36
C THR A 51 -10.28 11.90 -18.33
N GLU A 52 -9.89 10.95 -19.21
CA GLU A 52 -10.82 10.39 -20.20
C GLU A 52 -11.95 9.60 -19.53
N GLY A 53 -13.19 10.02 -19.80
CA GLY A 53 -14.38 9.36 -19.23
C GLY A 53 -14.48 7.88 -19.58
N SER A 54 -14.00 7.48 -20.76
CA SER A 54 -13.92 6.09 -21.21
C SER A 54 -13.04 5.23 -20.30
N LEU A 55 -11.87 5.74 -19.92
CA LEU A 55 -10.92 5.07 -19.03
C LEU A 55 -11.50 4.95 -17.61
N ILE A 56 -12.11 6.03 -17.12
CA ILE A 56 -12.76 6.05 -15.81
C ILE A 56 -13.86 4.98 -15.76
N LEU A 57 -14.72 4.94 -16.77
CA LEU A 57 -15.81 3.95 -16.84
C LEU A 57 -15.29 2.51 -16.92
N GLN A 58 -14.20 2.28 -17.66
CA GLN A 58 -13.58 0.95 -17.74
C GLN A 58 -13.00 0.53 -16.39
N ALA A 59 -12.29 1.43 -15.70
CA ALA A 59 -11.75 1.16 -14.37
C ALA A 59 -12.86 0.80 -13.37
N MET A 60 -13.95 1.59 -13.35
CA MET A 60 -15.09 1.32 -12.48
C MET A 60 -15.79 -0.01 -12.81
N ARG A 61 -15.98 -0.34 -14.10
CA ARG A 61 -16.56 -1.62 -14.54
C ARG A 61 -15.70 -2.81 -14.16
N ASN A 62 -14.37 -2.63 -14.11
CA ASN A 62 -13.42 -3.66 -13.70
C ASN A 62 -13.34 -3.84 -12.18
N GLY A 63 -14.03 -2.99 -11.40
CA GLY A 63 -14.12 -3.14 -9.95
C GLY A 63 -13.44 -2.06 -9.13
N ALA A 64 -12.92 -1.00 -9.76
CA ALA A 64 -12.48 0.18 -9.02
C ALA A 64 -13.64 0.82 -8.25
N ARG A 65 -13.36 1.34 -7.07
CA ARG A 65 -14.33 2.06 -6.23
C ARG A 65 -14.19 3.55 -6.32
N GLU A 66 -12.96 4.02 -6.49
CA GLU A 66 -12.63 5.45 -6.61
C GLU A 66 -11.59 5.64 -7.72
N PHE A 67 -11.71 6.77 -8.43
CA PHE A 67 -10.75 7.19 -9.43
C PHE A 67 -10.18 8.56 -9.03
N LEU A 68 -8.87 8.64 -8.91
CA LEU A 68 -8.13 9.81 -8.44
C LEU A 68 -7.25 10.34 -9.56
N ASN A 69 -7.17 11.66 -9.67
CA ASN A 69 -6.32 12.30 -10.65
C ASN A 69 -4.89 12.48 -10.15
N ALA A 70 -3.92 12.22 -11.01
CA ALA A 70 -2.53 12.55 -10.76
C ALA A 70 -2.21 13.99 -11.24
N PRO A 71 -1.42 14.78 -10.49
CA PRO A 71 -0.78 14.44 -9.22
C PRO A 71 -1.80 14.31 -8.08
N LEU A 72 -1.63 13.28 -7.25
CA LEU A 72 -2.54 13.01 -6.16
C LEU A 72 -2.49 14.13 -5.11
N ARG A 73 -3.65 14.74 -4.86
CA ARG A 73 -3.79 15.68 -3.76
C ARG A 73 -4.23 14.95 -2.51
N LEU A 74 -3.66 15.32 -1.38
CA LEU A 74 -3.98 14.68 -0.12
C LEU A 74 -5.47 14.77 0.22
N ASP A 75 -6.06 15.97 0.04
CA ASP A 75 -7.48 16.20 0.35
C ASP A 75 -8.39 15.26 -0.45
N ASP A 76 -8.09 15.06 -1.75
CA ASP A 76 -8.84 14.17 -2.62
C ASP A 76 -8.71 12.69 -2.17
N PHE A 77 -7.51 12.32 -1.74
CA PHE A 77 -7.26 10.97 -1.24
C PHE A 77 -7.97 10.70 0.08
N MET A 78 -7.90 11.62 1.04
CA MET A 78 -8.61 11.49 2.31
C MET A 78 -10.12 11.44 2.12
N ALA A 79 -10.67 12.30 1.25
CA ALA A 79 -12.09 12.26 0.90
C ALA A 79 -12.51 10.93 0.25
N ALA A 80 -11.65 10.34 -0.58
CA ALA A 80 -11.89 9.02 -1.15
C ALA A 80 -11.89 7.93 -0.07
N LEU A 81 -10.93 7.95 0.85
CA LEU A 81 -10.90 7.01 1.99
C LEU A 81 -12.15 7.11 2.85
N ASP A 82 -12.63 8.33 3.13
CA ASP A 82 -13.85 8.54 3.89
C ASP A 82 -15.06 7.94 3.18
N ARG A 83 -15.18 8.15 1.86
CA ARG A 83 -16.26 7.54 1.05
C ARG A 83 -16.19 6.01 1.07
N LEU A 84 -15.02 5.43 0.99
CA LEU A 84 -14.84 3.97 1.05
C LEU A 84 -15.25 3.40 2.42
N GLN A 85 -15.01 4.10 3.51
CA GLN A 85 -15.46 3.70 4.84
C GLN A 85 -16.99 3.71 4.97
N LEU A 86 -17.65 4.65 4.31
CA LEU A 86 -19.11 4.77 4.33
C LEU A 86 -19.81 3.74 3.44
N THR A 87 -19.16 3.31 2.34
CA THR A 87 -19.73 2.35 1.37
C THR A 87 -19.41 0.90 1.70
N GLY A 88 -18.36 0.65 2.48
CA GLY A 88 -18.02 -0.68 3.00
C GLY A 88 -19.01 -1.13 4.06
N GLY A 89 -20.14 -1.68 3.62
CA GLY A 89 -21.21 -2.14 4.48
C GLY A 89 -20.74 -3.09 5.58
N GLY A 90 -20.82 -2.65 6.82
CA GLY A 90 -20.96 -3.53 7.94
C GLY A 90 -19.75 -3.79 8.82
N ARG A 91 -19.21 -2.77 9.45
CA ARG A 91 -18.75 -2.92 10.84
C ARG A 91 -19.12 -1.69 11.66
N LYS A 92 -20.43 -1.54 11.91
CA LYS A 92 -20.90 -0.78 13.06
C LYS A 92 -20.63 -1.62 14.29
N GLY A 93 -19.88 -1.06 15.19
CA GLY A 93 -19.92 -1.45 16.59
C GLY A 93 -18.96 -2.57 16.99
N GLY A 94 -17.93 -2.18 17.67
CA GLY A 94 -17.03 -3.03 18.44
C GLY A 94 -15.58 -2.60 18.24
N LYS A 95 -14.97 -2.06 19.28
CA LYS A 95 -13.53 -1.92 19.43
C LYS A 95 -12.88 -3.31 19.41
N THR A 96 -12.84 -3.94 18.26
CA THR A 96 -11.95 -5.06 17.98
C THR A 96 -10.89 -4.51 17.05
N GLY A 97 -9.73 -4.21 17.62
CA GLY A 97 -8.61 -3.58 16.96
C GLY A 97 -8.01 -4.44 15.84
N GLY A 98 -8.63 -4.42 14.67
CA GLY A 98 -8.00 -4.90 13.43
C GLY A 98 -7.27 -3.73 12.79
N SER A 99 -6.00 -3.92 12.45
CA SER A 99 -5.23 -2.95 11.68
C SER A 99 -5.81 -2.83 10.26
N LYS A 100 -5.79 -1.63 9.69
CA LYS A 100 -6.07 -1.42 8.27
C LYS A 100 -4.77 -1.66 7.49
N VAL A 101 -4.84 -2.40 6.40
CA VAL A 101 -3.71 -2.60 5.49
C VAL A 101 -4.00 -1.85 4.20
N VAL A 102 -3.09 -0.97 3.80
CA VAL A 102 -3.11 -0.23 2.54
C VAL A 102 -1.95 -0.72 1.69
N THR A 103 -2.23 -1.21 0.51
CA THR A 103 -1.20 -1.66 -0.44
C THR A 103 -1.08 -0.66 -1.58
N VAL A 104 0.13 -0.10 -1.76
CA VAL A 104 0.45 0.85 -2.83
C VAL A 104 1.27 0.14 -3.90
N VAL A 105 0.78 0.12 -5.13
CA VAL A 105 1.41 -0.59 -6.24
C VAL A 105 1.39 0.25 -7.50
N GLY A 106 2.53 0.29 -8.20
CA GLY A 106 2.65 0.94 -9.49
C GLY A 106 2.60 -0.06 -10.64
N ALA A 107 1.94 0.32 -11.73
CA ALA A 107 1.96 -0.43 -12.98
C ALA A 107 3.35 -0.44 -13.64
N SER A 108 4.25 0.48 -13.26
CA SER A 108 5.66 0.54 -13.66
C SER A 108 6.52 1.20 -12.58
N GLY A 109 7.84 1.17 -12.77
CA GLY A 109 8.76 1.95 -11.96
C GLY A 109 8.57 3.45 -12.18
N GLY A 110 8.91 4.26 -11.17
CA GLY A 110 8.94 5.72 -11.27
C GLY A 110 7.59 6.44 -11.20
N VAL A 111 6.47 5.74 -10.94
CA VAL A 111 5.14 6.36 -10.81
C VAL A 111 4.86 6.98 -9.44
N GLY A 112 5.83 6.92 -8.51
CA GLY A 112 5.75 7.58 -7.20
C GLY A 112 5.12 6.74 -6.09
N CYS A 113 5.14 5.40 -6.19
CA CYS A 113 4.57 4.53 -5.16
C CYS A 113 5.21 4.73 -3.80
N THR A 114 6.56 4.75 -3.73
CA THR A 114 7.31 4.99 -2.51
C THR A 114 6.94 6.34 -1.92
N SER A 115 6.98 7.41 -2.74
CA SER A 115 6.61 8.76 -2.30
C SER A 115 5.20 8.80 -1.71
N LEU A 116 4.23 8.15 -2.35
CA LEU A 116 2.85 8.12 -1.89
C LEU A 116 2.72 7.35 -0.58
N ALA A 117 3.30 6.14 -0.49
CA ALA A 117 3.24 5.31 0.70
C ALA A 117 3.85 6.00 1.92
N ILE A 118 5.04 6.61 1.74
CA ILE A 118 5.75 7.32 2.80
C ILE A 118 4.97 8.56 3.26
N ASN A 119 4.49 9.39 2.33
CA ASN A 119 3.73 10.58 2.70
C ASN A 119 2.44 10.22 3.43
N LEU A 120 1.72 9.20 2.96
CA LEU A 120 0.52 8.71 3.63
C LEU A 120 0.84 8.27 5.06
N ALA A 121 1.87 7.44 5.23
CA ALA A 121 2.28 6.95 6.54
C ALA A 121 2.67 8.08 7.50
N CYS A 122 3.47 9.04 7.03
CA CYS A 122 3.88 10.18 7.83
C CYS A 122 2.69 11.06 8.27
N ILE A 123 1.68 11.22 7.42
CA ILE A 123 0.49 12.01 7.74
C ILE A 123 -0.38 11.29 8.75
N GLU A 124 -0.68 10.02 8.52
CA GLU A 124 -1.46 9.20 9.44
C GLU A 124 -0.81 9.07 10.82
N ALA A 125 0.52 8.99 10.87
CA ALA A 125 1.27 8.91 12.13
C ALA A 125 1.28 10.21 12.95
N ARG A 126 0.88 11.35 12.36
CA ARG A 126 0.69 12.61 13.13
C ARG A 126 -0.46 12.51 14.12
N ASN A 127 -1.45 11.69 13.83
CA ASN A 127 -2.48 11.36 14.80
C ASN A 127 -1.92 10.35 15.80
N LYS A 128 -1.73 10.78 17.05
CA LYS A 128 -1.13 9.96 18.13
C LYS A 128 -1.95 8.73 18.50
N ASP A 129 -3.21 8.67 18.09
CA ASP A 129 -4.06 7.50 18.29
C ASP A 129 -3.78 6.39 17.27
N ASN A 130 -3.04 6.69 16.19
CA ASN A 130 -2.66 5.75 15.16
C ASN A 130 -1.25 5.21 15.41
N SER A 131 -1.10 3.90 15.24
CA SER A 131 0.20 3.24 15.09
C SER A 131 0.36 2.85 13.63
N VAL A 132 1.31 3.46 12.93
CA VAL A 132 1.47 3.33 11.49
C VAL A 132 2.80 2.67 11.16
N GLY A 133 2.76 1.57 10.43
CA GLY A 133 3.94 0.87 9.91
C GLY A 133 3.97 0.87 8.39
N VAL A 134 5.14 1.11 7.82
CA VAL A 134 5.45 0.94 6.40
C VAL A 134 6.31 -0.30 6.24
N ILE A 135 5.96 -1.16 5.29
CA ILE A 135 6.76 -2.31 4.90
C ILE A 135 7.14 -2.12 3.44
N ASP A 136 8.43 -2.01 3.17
CA ASP A 136 8.93 -1.89 1.80
C ASP A 136 9.12 -3.30 1.21
N LEU A 137 8.26 -3.63 0.26
CA LEU A 137 8.27 -4.92 -0.44
C LEU A 137 8.94 -4.84 -1.82
N ASP A 138 9.51 -3.71 -2.21
CA ASP A 138 10.36 -3.63 -3.40
C ASP A 138 11.77 -4.15 -3.09
N MET A 139 11.93 -5.46 -3.09
CA MET A 139 13.18 -6.13 -2.73
C MET A 139 14.36 -5.74 -3.62
N GLY A 140 14.09 -5.24 -4.83
CA GLY A 140 15.14 -4.90 -5.80
C GLY A 140 15.61 -3.46 -5.73
N LEU A 141 14.69 -2.53 -5.61
CA LEU A 141 14.95 -1.10 -5.79
C LEU A 141 14.24 -0.23 -4.72
N GLY A 142 13.73 -0.84 -3.65
CA GLY A 142 13.12 -0.10 -2.56
C GLY A 142 14.08 0.93 -1.97
N ASP A 143 13.56 2.08 -1.63
CA ASP A 143 14.33 3.23 -1.12
C ASP A 143 13.56 3.97 -0.01
N ALA A 144 12.65 3.29 0.67
CA ALA A 144 11.81 3.87 1.71
C ALA A 144 12.63 4.44 2.90
N ASP A 145 13.75 3.81 3.23
CA ASP A 145 14.71 4.26 4.23
C ASP A 145 15.39 5.57 3.83
N VAL A 146 15.79 5.69 2.56
CA VAL A 146 16.34 6.92 1.99
C VAL A 146 15.34 8.06 2.01
N TRP A 147 14.07 7.79 1.63
CA TRP A 147 13.00 8.78 1.65
C TRP A 147 12.68 9.30 3.05
N LEU A 148 12.84 8.46 4.07
CA LEU A 148 12.62 8.83 5.46
C LEU A 148 13.88 9.38 6.15
N ASP A 149 15.03 9.38 5.47
CA ASP A 149 16.33 9.78 6.04
C ASP A 149 16.62 9.06 7.37
N ILE A 150 16.44 7.73 7.37
CA ILE A 150 16.70 6.87 8.53
C ILE A 150 17.63 5.72 8.14
N ILE A 151 18.39 5.24 9.12
CA ILE A 151 19.27 4.08 8.99
C ILE A 151 18.64 2.96 9.82
N PRO A 152 18.00 1.95 9.17
CA PRO A 152 17.39 0.85 9.88
C PRO A 152 18.43 -0.12 10.44
N ASP A 153 18.18 -0.63 11.66
CA ASP A 153 19.02 -1.68 12.27
C ASP A 153 18.63 -3.08 11.76
N TYR A 154 17.39 -3.25 11.31
CA TYR A 154 16.82 -4.50 10.85
C TYR A 154 16.06 -4.33 9.55
N THR A 155 15.97 -5.41 8.79
CA THR A 155 15.30 -5.48 7.50
C THR A 155 14.20 -6.55 7.51
N ILE A 156 13.42 -6.64 6.44
CA ILE A 156 12.43 -7.70 6.28
C ILE A 156 13.09 -9.10 6.24
N GLN A 157 14.35 -9.19 5.80
CA GLN A 157 15.10 -10.45 5.81
C GLN A 157 15.33 -10.93 7.25
N ASP A 158 15.76 -10.05 8.14
CA ASP A 158 15.98 -10.39 9.55
C ASP A 158 14.70 -10.89 10.22
N VAL A 159 13.55 -10.30 9.86
CA VAL A 159 12.25 -10.77 10.34
C VAL A 159 11.88 -12.12 9.76
N ALA A 160 12.13 -12.34 8.47
CA ALA A 160 11.84 -13.60 7.79
C ALA A 160 12.67 -14.76 8.37
N ASP A 161 13.96 -14.54 8.61
CA ASP A 161 14.87 -15.54 9.19
C ASP A 161 14.46 -15.96 10.62
N ASN A 162 13.75 -15.07 11.31
CA ASN A 162 13.28 -15.31 12.66
C ASN A 162 11.76 -15.55 12.74
N ILE A 163 11.08 -15.85 11.63
CA ILE A 163 9.61 -15.93 11.54
C ILE A 163 9.01 -16.93 12.54
N THR A 164 9.69 -18.03 12.85
CA THR A 164 9.22 -19.05 13.79
C THR A 164 9.22 -18.58 15.25
N ARG A 165 9.98 -17.52 15.55
CA ARG A 165 10.11 -16.91 16.88
C ARG A 165 9.50 -15.51 16.93
N LEU A 166 8.86 -15.09 15.84
CA LEU A 166 8.31 -13.75 15.71
C LEU A 166 7.15 -13.57 16.69
N ASP A 167 7.35 -12.70 17.65
CA ASP A 167 6.33 -12.17 18.53
C ASP A 167 6.19 -10.65 18.36
N TYR A 168 5.21 -10.07 19.04
CA TYR A 168 4.98 -8.63 18.97
C TYR A 168 6.19 -7.80 19.41
N SER A 169 6.93 -8.28 20.43
CA SER A 169 8.09 -7.57 20.96
C SER A 169 9.25 -7.57 19.96
N LEU A 170 9.49 -8.71 19.33
CA LEU A 170 10.52 -8.85 18.30
C LEU A 170 10.16 -8.00 17.07
N LEU A 171 8.91 -8.10 16.58
CA LEU A 171 8.46 -7.27 15.47
C LEU A 171 8.63 -5.78 15.77
N LYS A 172 8.21 -5.32 16.95
CA LYS A 172 8.33 -3.91 17.32
C LYS A 172 9.78 -3.43 17.38
N ARG A 173 10.73 -4.28 17.79
CA ARG A 173 12.16 -3.95 17.80
C ARG A 173 12.76 -3.92 16.40
N SER A 174 12.22 -4.69 15.47
CA SER A 174 12.69 -4.74 14.08
C SER A 174 12.22 -3.53 13.27
N LEU A 175 11.31 -2.73 13.80
CA LEU A 175 10.81 -1.53 13.14
C LEU A 175 11.66 -0.31 13.55
N THR A 176 12.09 0.48 12.58
CA THR A 176 12.78 1.76 12.83
C THR A 176 11.77 2.90 12.83
N GLN A 177 11.77 3.70 13.89
CA GLN A 177 10.83 4.82 14.03
C GLN A 177 11.38 6.10 13.39
N HIS A 178 10.58 6.70 12.52
CA HIS A 178 10.85 8.02 11.95
C HIS A 178 10.32 9.15 12.85
N SER A 179 10.82 10.36 12.70
CA SER A 179 10.43 11.55 13.47
C SER A 179 8.95 11.94 13.35
N SER A 180 8.25 11.53 12.28
CA SER A 180 6.80 11.69 12.14
C SER A 180 5.97 10.80 13.06
N GLY A 181 6.59 9.79 13.67
CA GLY A 181 5.92 8.74 14.44
C GLY A 181 5.63 7.45 13.65
N ALA A 182 5.81 7.47 12.34
CA ALA A 182 5.70 6.27 11.51
C ALA A 182 6.88 5.32 11.76
N PHE A 183 6.62 4.01 11.58
CA PHE A 183 7.63 2.95 11.68
C PHE A 183 7.91 2.40 10.29
N LEU A 184 9.16 2.00 10.02
CA LEU A 184 9.58 1.36 8.78
C LEU A 184 10.15 -0.03 9.04
N LEU A 185 9.75 -0.98 8.22
CA LEU A 185 10.47 -2.24 7.98
C LEU A 185 10.97 -2.21 6.53
N PRO A 186 12.27 -1.96 6.30
CA PRO A 186 12.81 -1.81 4.96
C PRO A 186 13.05 -3.17 4.29
N ARG A 187 13.29 -3.13 2.98
CA ARG A 187 13.84 -4.26 2.22
C ARG A 187 15.23 -4.66 2.73
N PRO A 188 15.75 -5.83 2.33
CA PRO A 188 17.15 -6.19 2.58
C PRO A 188 18.11 -5.20 1.94
N ILE A 189 19.18 -4.84 2.65
CA ILE A 189 20.20 -3.91 2.15
C ILE A 189 21.16 -4.61 1.18
N GLN A 190 21.35 -5.92 1.32
CA GLN A 190 22.15 -6.75 0.44
C GLN A 190 21.27 -7.85 -0.15
N MET A 191 21.31 -8.00 -1.48
CA MET A 191 20.87 -9.23 -2.11
C MET A 191 22.04 -10.22 -1.99
N ASP A 192 21.89 -11.23 -1.15
CA ASP A 192 22.77 -12.39 -1.25
C ASP A 192 22.46 -13.08 -2.60
N ASP A 193 23.47 -13.13 -3.48
CA ASP A 193 23.44 -13.93 -4.70
C ASP A 193 23.35 -15.42 -4.31
N HIS A 194 22.13 -15.94 -4.25
CA HIS A 194 21.84 -17.37 -4.16
C HIS A 194 21.15 -17.87 -5.41
#